data_0cb0756a20596297df410ed5263a086c
#
_entry.id   0cb0756a20596297df410ed5263a086c
#
_cell.length_a   1.000
_cell.length_b   1.000
_cell.length_c   1.000
_cell.angle_alpha   90.00
_cell.angle_beta   90.00
_cell.angle_gamma   90.00
#
_symmetry.space_group_name_H-M   'P 1'
#
loop_
_entity.id
_entity.type
_entity.pdbx_description
1 polymer ?
#
loop_
_entity_poly.entity_id
_entity_poly.type
_entity_poly.pdbx_seq_one_letter_code
_entity_poly.pdbx_strand_id
1 'polypeptide(L)'
;LKRILAANFGCINSKPLELEYKISKPPLCKNNNGTSVYFKNLNSKTGMFPAGVAKKDVNGLPVIYRFNYQKAPKSLQMFIDFHECAHHQTGDLEEKLPEQNSLEYVMKESIADCLAAIRIKSDKINGQFLIKEVLVELKKDMTIIGFSKSTIESREMNIKKCFKKNISLSTYIDDILNKRNLK
;
A
#
# COMPACT_ATOMS: atom_id res chain seq x y z
N LEU A 1 -29.55 -28.78 -53.39
CA LEU A 1 -28.45 -29.21 -52.48
C LEU A 1 -27.61 -27.96 -52.16
N LYS A 2 -27.88 -27.30 -51.02
CA LYS A 2 -27.06 -26.20 -50.51
C LYS A 2 -26.13 -26.73 -49.42
N ARG A 3 -24.81 -26.70 -49.68
CA ARG A 3 -23.77 -26.97 -48.69
C ARG A 3 -23.63 -25.72 -47.80
N ILE A 4 -23.91 -25.87 -46.51
CA ILE A 4 -23.62 -24.88 -45.48
C ILE A 4 -22.16 -25.10 -45.06
N LEU A 5 -21.32 -24.12 -45.38
CA LEU A 5 -19.93 -24.05 -44.88
C LEU A 5 -20.01 -23.65 -43.39
N ALA A 6 -19.65 -24.57 -42.51
CA ALA A 6 -19.43 -24.28 -41.11
C ALA A 6 -18.12 -23.49 -40.99
N ALA A 7 -18.23 -22.19 -40.66
CA ALA A 7 -17.08 -21.38 -40.30
C ALA A 7 -16.60 -21.79 -38.90
N ASN A 8 -15.41 -22.39 -38.86
CA ASN A 8 -14.68 -22.65 -37.62
C ASN A 8 -14.27 -21.29 -37.03
N PHE A 9 -15.05 -20.76 -36.09
CA PHE A 9 -14.58 -19.71 -35.18
C PHE A 9 -13.60 -20.36 -34.20
N GLY A 10 -12.31 -20.34 -34.54
CA GLY A 10 -11.27 -20.62 -33.56
C GLY A 10 -11.39 -19.65 -32.38
N CYS A 11 -11.62 -20.18 -31.17
CA CYS A 11 -11.45 -19.42 -29.95
C CYS A 11 -10.02 -18.89 -29.89
N ILE A 12 -9.85 -17.62 -30.22
CA ILE A 12 -8.61 -16.90 -29.95
C ILE A 12 -8.57 -16.77 -28.42
N ASN A 13 -7.75 -17.59 -27.79
CA ASN A 13 -7.36 -17.42 -26.38
C ASN A 13 -6.52 -16.13 -26.28
N SER A 14 -7.17 -14.98 -26.40
CA SER A 14 -6.55 -13.71 -26.03
C SER A 14 -6.42 -13.72 -24.51
N LYS A 15 -5.19 -13.91 -23.99
CA LYS A 15 -4.89 -13.55 -22.61
C LYS A 15 -5.44 -12.14 -22.38
N PRO A 16 -6.18 -11.91 -21.27
CA PRO A 16 -6.63 -10.56 -20.95
C PRO A 16 -5.42 -9.64 -21.00
N LEU A 17 -5.56 -8.52 -21.71
CA LEU A 17 -4.51 -7.49 -21.75
C LEU A 17 -4.31 -7.02 -20.30
N GLU A 18 -3.18 -7.40 -19.69
CA GLU A 18 -2.84 -6.98 -18.34
C GLU A 18 -2.58 -5.47 -18.40
N LEU A 19 -3.45 -4.67 -17.79
CA LEU A 19 -3.35 -3.23 -17.84
C LEU A 19 -2.11 -2.80 -17.04
N GLU A 20 -1.11 -2.23 -17.73
CA GLU A 20 0.07 -1.66 -17.07
C GLU A 20 -0.13 -0.17 -16.82
N TYR A 21 0.10 0.24 -15.58
CA TYR A 21 0.04 1.62 -15.15
C TYR A 21 1.44 2.26 -15.12
N LYS A 22 1.50 3.55 -15.39
CA LYS A 22 2.73 4.32 -15.20
C LYS A 22 3.09 4.35 -13.72
N ILE A 23 4.36 4.03 -13.40
CA ILE A 23 4.87 4.15 -12.04
C ILE A 23 4.92 5.63 -11.66
N SER A 24 4.24 5.98 -10.56
CA SER A 24 4.16 7.35 -10.05
C SER A 24 5.50 7.79 -9.42
N LYS A 25 5.77 9.11 -9.48
CA LYS A 25 6.87 9.69 -8.70
C LYS A 25 6.62 9.42 -7.21
N PRO A 26 7.64 8.95 -6.45
CA PRO A 26 7.48 8.72 -5.03
C PRO A 26 7.22 10.03 -4.27
N PRO A 27 6.44 9.98 -3.18
CA PRO A 27 6.23 11.13 -2.32
C PRO A 27 7.48 11.46 -1.51
N LEU A 28 7.53 12.66 -0.94
CA LEU A 28 8.53 12.97 0.08
C LEU A 28 8.24 12.15 1.33
N CYS A 29 9.26 11.47 1.85
CA CYS A 29 9.22 10.71 3.07
C CYS A 29 10.49 10.94 3.88
N LYS A 30 10.33 11.14 5.20
CA LYS A 30 11.42 11.17 6.17
C LYS A 30 11.12 10.17 7.27
N ASN A 31 12.15 9.53 7.83
CA ASN A 31 11.97 8.67 8.99
C ASN A 31 11.74 9.48 10.29
N ASN A 32 11.57 8.79 11.42
CA ASN A 32 11.40 9.40 12.74
C ASN A 32 12.55 10.34 13.17
N ASN A 33 13.76 10.15 12.61
CA ASN A 33 14.94 10.97 12.89
C ASN A 33 15.14 12.10 11.86
N GLY A 34 14.18 12.33 10.95
CA GLY A 34 14.24 13.37 9.93
C GLY A 34 15.09 13.03 8.71
N THR A 35 15.68 11.82 8.62
CA THR A 35 16.45 11.36 7.46
C THR A 35 15.52 11.05 6.29
N SER A 36 15.89 11.50 5.09
CA SER A 36 15.14 11.22 3.87
C SER A 36 15.14 9.72 3.56
N VAL A 37 13.97 9.20 3.21
CA VAL A 37 13.77 7.80 2.80
C VAL A 37 13.91 7.70 1.29
N TYR A 38 14.69 6.73 0.83
CA TYR A 38 14.88 6.45 -0.59
C TYR A 38 13.85 5.45 -1.10
N PHE A 39 13.48 5.57 -2.38
CA PHE A 39 12.56 4.65 -3.03
C PHE A 39 13.27 3.90 -4.16
N LYS A 40 13.12 2.59 -4.20
CA LYS A 40 13.71 1.71 -5.23
C LYS A 40 12.61 0.89 -5.89
N ASN A 41 12.41 1.09 -7.20
CA ASN A 41 11.48 0.28 -7.98
C ASN A 41 12.15 -1.05 -8.35
N LEU A 42 11.45 -2.15 -8.09
CA LEU A 42 11.89 -3.50 -8.41
C LEU A 42 10.78 -4.24 -9.17
N ASN A 43 11.16 -4.88 -10.26
CA ASN A 43 10.25 -5.78 -10.97
C ASN A 43 10.52 -7.21 -10.48
N SER A 44 9.55 -7.80 -9.81
CA SER A 44 9.63 -9.21 -9.42
C SER A 44 9.10 -10.09 -10.56
N LYS A 45 9.93 -11.04 -11.00
CA LYS A 45 9.50 -12.03 -12.00
C LYS A 45 8.42 -12.98 -11.48
N THR A 46 8.33 -13.13 -10.17
CA THR A 46 7.43 -14.08 -9.48
C THR A 46 6.26 -13.41 -8.78
N GLY A 47 6.33 -12.10 -8.50
CA GLY A 47 5.26 -11.37 -7.82
C GLY A 47 4.13 -10.99 -8.75
N MET A 48 2.90 -11.40 -8.43
CA MET A 48 1.70 -11.03 -9.19
C MET A 48 1.10 -9.69 -8.77
N PHE A 49 1.39 -9.22 -7.55
CA PHE A 49 0.75 -8.07 -6.93
C PHE A 49 1.71 -6.91 -6.69
N PRO A 50 1.22 -5.67 -6.70
CA PRO A 50 1.99 -4.53 -6.24
C PRO A 50 2.20 -4.63 -4.73
N ALA A 51 3.42 -4.32 -4.28
CA ALA A 51 3.75 -4.33 -2.86
C ALA A 51 4.83 -3.29 -2.54
N GLY A 52 4.78 -2.75 -1.33
CA GLY A 52 5.85 -1.97 -0.71
C GLY A 52 6.57 -2.77 0.36
N VAL A 53 7.79 -2.40 0.67
CA VAL A 53 8.52 -2.92 1.84
C VAL A 53 9.45 -1.84 2.39
N ALA A 54 9.16 -1.38 3.60
CA ALA A 54 10.02 -0.49 4.35
C ALA A 54 11.17 -1.26 4.99
N LYS A 55 12.41 -0.82 4.79
CA LYS A 55 13.62 -1.46 5.36
C LYS A 55 14.73 -0.43 5.61
N LYS A 56 15.79 -0.88 6.29
CA LYS A 56 17.12 -0.27 6.20
C LYS A 56 17.95 -1.06 5.18
N ASP A 57 18.70 -0.37 4.34
CA ASP A 57 19.63 -1.02 3.40
C ASP A 57 20.88 -1.52 4.12
N VAL A 58 21.83 -2.09 3.37
CA VAL A 58 23.09 -2.64 3.92
C VAL A 58 23.96 -1.60 4.62
N ASN A 59 23.73 -0.33 4.36
CA ASN A 59 24.43 0.80 4.99
C ASN A 59 23.59 1.43 6.14
N GLY A 60 22.46 0.82 6.50
CA GLY A 60 21.55 1.35 7.51
C GLY A 60 20.68 2.51 7.04
N LEU A 61 20.68 2.87 5.76
CA LEU A 61 19.88 3.97 5.23
C LEU A 61 18.42 3.54 5.05
N PRO A 62 17.45 4.43 5.37
CA PRO A 62 16.04 4.12 5.24
C PRO A 62 15.64 4.03 3.76
N VAL A 63 15.03 2.91 3.36
CA VAL A 63 14.62 2.62 1.99
C VAL A 63 13.24 1.99 1.94
N ILE A 64 12.47 2.33 0.90
CA ILE A 64 11.23 1.66 0.52
C ILE A 64 11.45 0.99 -0.83
N TYR A 65 11.29 -0.33 -0.85
CA TYR A 65 11.28 -1.12 -2.08
C TYR A 65 9.85 -1.19 -2.61
N ARG A 66 9.68 -0.86 -3.89
CA ARG A 66 8.40 -0.84 -4.61
C ARG A 66 8.40 -1.98 -5.63
N PHE A 67 7.58 -3.01 -5.39
CA PHE A 67 7.48 -4.18 -6.26
C PHE A 67 6.26 -4.09 -7.16
N ASN A 68 6.43 -4.30 -8.46
CA ASN A 68 5.35 -4.45 -9.45
C ASN A 68 4.34 -3.28 -9.45
N TYR A 69 4.77 -2.07 -9.17
CA TYR A 69 3.90 -0.88 -9.10
C TYR A 69 3.16 -0.59 -10.41
N GLN A 70 3.71 -1.01 -11.57
CA GLN A 70 3.01 -0.92 -12.85
C GLN A 70 1.70 -1.73 -12.90
N LYS A 71 1.46 -2.62 -11.94
CA LYS A 71 0.21 -3.41 -11.82
C LYS A 71 -0.87 -2.74 -10.95
N ALA A 72 -0.57 -1.58 -10.37
CA ALA A 72 -1.48 -0.85 -9.49
C ALA A 72 -1.87 0.51 -10.08
N PRO A 73 -3.12 0.97 -9.95
CA PRO A 73 -3.49 2.34 -10.26
C PRO A 73 -2.75 3.32 -9.34
N LYS A 74 -2.64 4.57 -9.78
CA LYS A 74 -1.86 5.60 -9.09
C LYS A 74 -2.29 5.79 -7.62
N SER A 75 -3.57 5.68 -7.33
CA SER A 75 -4.12 5.77 -5.97
C SER A 75 -3.56 4.70 -5.05
N LEU A 76 -3.53 3.43 -5.52
CA LEU A 76 -3.00 2.32 -4.74
C LEU A 76 -1.48 2.42 -4.59
N GLN A 77 -0.73 2.80 -5.65
CA GLN A 77 0.71 3.08 -5.56
C GLN A 77 0.99 4.13 -4.47
N MET A 78 0.22 5.22 -4.45
CA MET A 78 0.37 6.29 -3.48
C MET A 78 0.02 5.84 -2.05
N PHE A 79 -1.03 5.03 -1.89
CA PHE A 79 -1.40 4.48 -0.59
C PHE A 79 -0.30 3.57 -0.04
N ILE A 80 0.25 2.67 -0.87
CA ILE A 80 1.35 1.79 -0.46
C ILE A 80 2.57 2.63 -0.07
N ASP A 81 2.94 3.65 -0.84
CA ASP A 81 4.06 4.54 -0.49
C ASP A 81 3.87 5.23 0.86
N PHE A 82 2.66 5.69 1.16
CA PHE A 82 2.35 6.35 2.43
C PHE A 82 2.33 5.36 3.59
N HIS A 83 1.87 4.14 3.36
CA HIS A 83 1.88 3.06 4.33
C HIS A 83 3.32 2.67 4.70
N GLU A 84 4.18 2.42 3.72
CA GLU A 84 5.58 2.09 3.96
C GLU A 84 6.36 3.27 4.58
N CYS A 85 6.04 4.49 4.17
CA CYS A 85 6.60 5.69 4.80
C CYS A 85 6.21 5.78 6.29
N ALA A 86 4.99 5.37 6.64
CA ALA A 86 4.53 5.38 8.02
C ALA A 86 5.39 4.49 8.93
N HIS A 87 5.81 3.31 8.48
CA HIS A 87 6.72 2.45 9.24
C HIS A 87 8.06 3.14 9.55
N HIS A 88 8.60 3.92 8.62
CA HIS A 88 9.78 4.75 8.89
C HIS A 88 9.48 5.90 9.86
N GLN A 89 8.31 6.54 9.73
CA GLN A 89 7.93 7.69 10.54
C GLN A 89 7.62 7.34 11.99
N THR A 90 7.10 6.15 12.22
CA THR A 90 6.71 5.67 13.56
C THR A 90 7.82 4.91 14.29
N GLY A 91 9.00 4.75 13.65
CA GLY A 91 10.13 4.05 14.25
C GLY A 91 9.97 2.53 14.30
N ASP A 92 9.07 1.94 13.51
CA ASP A 92 8.86 0.48 13.46
C ASP A 92 10.12 -0.29 13.13
N LEU A 93 11.05 0.33 12.40
CA LEU A 93 12.31 -0.27 11.94
C LEU A 93 13.48 -0.05 12.93
N GLU A 94 13.26 0.65 14.03
CA GLU A 94 14.22 0.81 15.12
C GLU A 94 14.14 -0.34 16.13
N GLU A 95 13.03 -1.07 16.12
CA GLU A 95 12.75 -2.20 16.99
C GLU A 95 12.93 -3.53 16.25
N LYS A 96 13.02 -4.63 17.00
CA LYS A 96 12.94 -5.98 16.42
C LYS A 96 11.60 -6.14 15.71
N LEU A 97 11.66 -6.67 14.48
CA LEU A 97 10.42 -6.98 13.75
C LEU A 97 9.55 -7.94 14.57
N PRO A 98 8.27 -7.62 14.79
CA PRO A 98 7.36 -8.51 15.48
C PRO A 98 7.12 -9.78 14.68
N GLU A 99 6.73 -10.83 15.37
CA GLU A 99 6.31 -12.06 14.72
C GLU A 99 5.08 -11.80 13.84
N GLN A 100 5.12 -12.35 12.62
CA GLN A 100 4.04 -12.19 11.64
C GLN A 100 2.71 -12.66 12.25
N ASN A 101 1.66 -11.87 12.07
CA ASN A 101 0.33 -12.08 12.63
C ASN A 101 0.22 -11.98 14.17
N SER A 102 1.29 -11.58 14.86
CA SER A 102 1.16 -11.20 16.27
C SER A 102 0.29 -9.95 16.44
N LEU A 103 -0.23 -9.72 17.64
CA LEU A 103 -1.00 -8.52 17.94
C LEU A 103 -0.19 -7.25 17.64
N GLU A 104 1.09 -7.25 17.99
CA GLU A 104 2.00 -6.14 17.74
C GLU A 104 2.16 -5.88 16.23
N TYR A 105 2.35 -6.94 15.42
CA TYR A 105 2.39 -6.82 13.97
C TYR A 105 1.13 -6.17 13.42
N VAL A 106 -0.05 -6.69 13.81
CA VAL A 106 -1.35 -6.16 13.36
C VAL A 106 -1.54 -4.71 13.79
N MET A 107 -1.07 -4.33 14.99
CA MET A 107 -1.13 -2.94 15.45
C MET A 107 -0.25 -2.02 14.60
N LYS A 108 0.99 -2.41 14.28
CA LYS A 108 1.91 -1.63 13.42
C LYS A 108 1.31 -1.42 12.03
N GLU A 109 0.78 -2.48 11.41
CA GLU A 109 0.08 -2.40 10.12
C GLU A 109 -1.14 -1.49 10.17
N SER A 110 -1.94 -1.58 11.24
CA SER A 110 -3.13 -0.74 11.41
C SER A 110 -2.79 0.74 11.58
N ILE A 111 -1.67 1.05 12.23
CA ILE A 111 -1.15 2.42 12.37
C ILE A 111 -0.66 2.93 11.02
N ALA A 112 0.07 2.12 10.26
CA ALA A 112 0.57 2.48 8.93
C ALA A 112 -0.59 2.76 7.96
N ASP A 113 -1.62 1.92 7.93
CA ASP A 113 -2.85 2.15 7.17
C ASP A 113 -3.54 3.45 7.56
N CYS A 114 -3.59 3.73 8.87
CA CYS A 114 -4.20 4.94 9.40
C CYS A 114 -3.47 6.21 8.93
N LEU A 115 -2.14 6.23 9.03
CA LEU A 115 -1.31 7.34 8.57
C LEU A 115 -1.42 7.56 7.07
N ALA A 116 -1.44 6.48 6.27
CA ALA A 116 -1.66 6.56 4.83
C ALA A 116 -3.02 7.20 4.50
N ALA A 117 -4.08 6.80 5.20
CA ALA A 117 -5.43 7.35 5.02
C ALA A 117 -5.51 8.84 5.40
N ILE A 118 -4.89 9.25 6.52
CA ILE A 118 -4.82 10.65 6.94
C ILE A 118 -4.06 11.49 5.90
N ARG A 119 -2.98 10.95 5.34
CA ARG A 119 -2.18 11.63 4.33
C ARG A 119 -2.92 11.80 3.01
N ILE A 120 -3.68 10.79 2.57
CA ILE A 120 -4.57 10.93 1.39
C ILE A 120 -5.64 11.98 1.63
N LYS A 121 -6.21 12.04 2.84
CA LYS A 121 -7.20 13.06 3.21
C LYS A 121 -6.66 14.49 3.07
N SER A 122 -5.36 14.70 3.25
CA SER A 122 -4.75 16.04 3.13
C SER A 122 -4.82 16.59 1.69
N ASP A 123 -5.02 15.74 0.68
CA ASP A 123 -5.42 16.17 -0.67
C ASP A 123 -6.90 16.58 -0.65
N LYS A 124 -7.16 17.88 -0.41
CA LYS A 124 -8.52 18.43 -0.27
C LYS A 124 -9.37 18.29 -1.54
N ILE A 125 -8.75 18.14 -2.71
CA ILE A 125 -9.43 18.09 -4.00
C ILE A 125 -9.80 16.63 -4.33
N ASN A 126 -8.86 15.71 -4.24
CA ASN A 126 -8.99 14.35 -4.75
C ASN A 126 -9.08 13.28 -3.66
N GLY A 127 -8.77 13.61 -2.39
CA GLY A 127 -8.62 12.62 -1.32
C GLY A 127 -9.82 11.68 -1.17
N GLN A 128 -11.04 12.20 -1.30
CA GLN A 128 -12.26 11.39 -1.21
C GLN A 128 -12.40 10.39 -2.37
N PHE A 129 -12.00 10.78 -3.57
CA PHE A 129 -11.96 9.87 -4.73
C PHE A 129 -10.87 8.83 -4.58
N LEU A 130 -9.67 9.26 -4.25
CA LEU A 130 -8.48 8.41 -4.10
C LEU A 130 -8.69 7.30 -3.06
N ILE A 131 -9.25 7.64 -1.89
CA ILE A 131 -9.46 6.64 -0.84
C ILE A 131 -10.52 5.59 -1.24
N LYS A 132 -11.54 5.97 -2.00
CA LYS A 132 -12.52 5.01 -2.53
C LYS A 132 -11.88 4.03 -3.50
N GLU A 133 -11.06 4.52 -4.42
CA GLU A 133 -10.33 3.69 -5.38
C GLU A 133 -9.36 2.75 -4.66
N VAL A 134 -8.60 3.25 -3.68
CA VAL A 134 -7.70 2.44 -2.83
C VAL A 134 -8.45 1.29 -2.18
N LEU A 135 -9.62 1.55 -1.57
CA LEU A 135 -10.39 0.50 -0.89
C LEU A 135 -10.89 -0.59 -1.84
N VAL A 136 -11.26 -0.22 -3.07
CA VAL A 136 -11.68 -1.18 -4.11
C VAL A 136 -10.51 -2.08 -4.52
N GLU A 137 -9.37 -1.48 -4.86
CA GLU A 137 -8.20 -2.23 -5.33
C GLU A 137 -7.58 -3.07 -4.22
N LEU A 138 -7.45 -2.52 -3.01
CA LEU A 138 -6.93 -3.25 -1.85
C LEU A 138 -7.79 -4.48 -1.53
N LYS A 139 -9.11 -4.34 -1.53
CA LYS A 139 -10.05 -5.46 -1.33
C LYS A 139 -9.87 -6.52 -2.40
N LYS A 140 -9.76 -6.13 -3.67
CA LYS A 140 -9.54 -7.04 -4.80
C LYS A 140 -8.24 -7.82 -4.62
N ASP A 141 -7.12 -7.15 -4.38
CA ASP A 141 -5.81 -7.77 -4.22
C ASP A 141 -5.79 -8.72 -3.01
N MET A 142 -6.30 -8.29 -1.86
CA MET A 142 -6.38 -9.13 -0.65
C MET A 142 -7.25 -10.37 -0.88
N THR A 143 -8.35 -10.26 -1.63
CA THR A 143 -9.21 -11.40 -1.96
C THR A 143 -8.46 -12.42 -2.83
N ILE A 144 -7.73 -11.97 -3.84
CA ILE A 144 -6.96 -12.84 -4.73
C ILE A 144 -5.80 -13.51 -3.98
N ILE A 145 -5.16 -12.81 -3.05
CA ILE A 145 -4.08 -13.34 -2.20
C ILE A 145 -4.62 -14.39 -1.19
N GLY A 146 -5.93 -14.39 -0.92
CA GLY A 146 -6.58 -15.37 -0.04
C GLY A 146 -6.76 -14.93 1.41
N PHE A 147 -6.74 -13.61 1.69
CA PHE A 147 -7.09 -13.12 3.02
C PHE A 147 -8.54 -13.44 3.39
N SER A 148 -8.80 -13.70 4.68
CA SER A 148 -10.16 -13.93 5.16
C SER A 148 -11.03 -12.68 4.98
N LYS A 149 -12.33 -12.88 4.77
CA LYS A 149 -13.30 -11.80 4.66
C LYS A 149 -13.25 -10.86 5.88
N SER A 150 -13.14 -11.41 7.09
CA SER A 150 -13.05 -10.63 8.32
C SER A 150 -11.80 -9.75 8.38
N THR A 151 -10.67 -10.26 7.92
CA THR A 151 -9.42 -9.48 7.84
C THR A 151 -9.56 -8.31 6.86
N ILE A 152 -10.14 -8.55 5.69
CA ILE A 152 -10.37 -7.51 4.67
C ILE A 152 -11.31 -6.43 5.21
N GLU A 153 -12.43 -6.83 5.81
CA GLU A 153 -13.42 -5.90 6.37
C GLU A 153 -12.85 -5.08 7.53
N SER A 154 -12.06 -5.70 8.40
CA SER A 154 -11.39 -5.01 9.51
C SER A 154 -10.42 -3.94 9.02
N ARG A 155 -9.59 -4.28 8.03
CA ARG A 155 -8.64 -3.34 7.41
C ARG A 155 -9.37 -2.18 6.73
N GLU A 156 -10.39 -2.48 5.94
CA GLU A 156 -11.24 -1.49 5.27
C GLU A 156 -11.88 -0.53 6.28
N MET A 157 -12.42 -1.05 7.38
CA MET A 157 -13.03 -0.26 8.44
C MET A 157 -12.02 0.66 9.14
N ASN A 158 -10.80 0.16 9.43
CA ASN A 158 -9.72 0.95 10.00
C ASN A 158 -9.35 2.14 9.10
N ILE A 159 -9.12 1.89 7.81
CA ILE A 159 -8.79 2.93 6.82
C ILE A 159 -9.90 3.99 6.74
N LYS A 160 -11.18 3.57 6.64
CA LYS A 160 -12.33 4.48 6.61
C LYS A 160 -12.45 5.32 7.88
N LYS A 161 -12.24 4.71 9.06
CA LYS A 161 -12.26 5.40 10.35
C LYS A 161 -11.16 6.45 10.43
N CYS A 162 -9.95 6.10 10.02
CA CYS A 162 -8.81 7.01 10.04
C CYS A 162 -8.94 8.15 9.03
N PHE A 163 -9.46 7.88 7.84
CA PHE A 163 -9.76 8.93 6.86
C PHE A 163 -10.74 9.99 7.39
N LYS A 164 -11.68 9.61 8.26
CA LYS A 164 -12.64 10.53 8.88
C LYS A 164 -12.06 11.31 10.08
N LYS A 165 -10.92 10.87 10.67
CA LYS A 165 -10.33 11.55 11.83
C LYS A 165 -10.01 13.00 11.51
N ASN A 166 -10.29 13.88 12.47
CA ASN A 166 -9.91 15.29 12.39
C ASN A 166 -8.61 15.53 13.19
N ILE A 167 -7.52 14.97 12.70
CA ILE A 167 -6.18 15.08 13.28
C ILE A 167 -5.17 15.38 12.19
N SER A 168 -4.14 16.17 12.49
CA SER A 168 -3.04 16.37 11.55
C SER A 168 -2.12 15.15 11.52
N LEU A 169 -1.45 14.93 10.39
CA LEU A 169 -0.48 13.84 10.25
C LEU A 169 0.64 13.94 11.30
N SER A 170 1.18 15.15 11.50
CA SER A 170 2.26 15.38 12.47
C SER A 170 1.82 15.07 13.89
N THR A 171 0.67 15.56 14.33
CA THR A 171 0.13 15.28 15.65
C THR A 171 -0.04 13.79 15.90
N TYR A 172 -0.54 13.05 14.89
CA TYR A 172 -0.75 11.62 15.04
C TYR A 172 0.58 10.85 15.11
N ILE A 173 1.59 11.24 14.33
CA ILE A 173 2.95 10.68 14.43
C ILE A 173 3.57 10.99 15.79
N ASP A 174 3.47 12.22 16.26
CA ASP A 174 4.01 12.64 17.56
C ASP A 174 3.40 11.84 18.71
N ASP A 175 2.09 11.60 18.68
CA ASP A 175 1.39 10.77 19.68
C ASP A 175 1.92 9.32 19.71
N ILE A 176 2.24 8.77 18.54
CA ILE A 176 2.79 7.40 18.43
C ILE A 176 4.22 7.36 18.96
N LEU A 177 5.08 8.29 18.54
CA LEU A 177 6.48 8.34 18.97
C LEU A 177 6.60 8.55 20.48
N ASN A 178 5.76 9.42 21.07
CA ASN A 178 5.72 9.63 22.52
C ASN A 178 5.33 8.34 23.28
N LYS A 179 4.33 7.59 22.79
CA LYS A 179 3.92 6.32 23.39
C LYS A 179 4.99 5.23 23.30
N ARG A 180 5.90 5.34 22.34
CA ARG A 180 7.02 4.41 22.13
C ARG A 180 8.32 4.89 22.79
N ASN A 181 8.33 6.02 23.45
CA ASN A 181 9.54 6.68 24.00
C ASN A 181 10.62 6.92 22.95
N LEU A 182 10.22 7.25 21.71
CA LEU A 182 11.10 7.55 20.57
C LEU A 182 11.19 9.07 20.28
N LYS A 183 10.57 9.91 21.11
CA LYS A 183 10.61 11.36 21.01
C LYS A 183 10.86 11.99 22.37
#